data_475b9556950c9611ff4b0e58376744a4
#
_entry.id   475b9556950c9611ff4b0e58376744a4
#
_cell.length_a   1.000
_cell.length_b   1.000
_cell.length_c   1.000
_cell.angle_alpha   90.00
_cell.angle_beta   90.00
_cell.angle_gamma   90.00
#
_symmetry.space_group_name_H-M   'P 1'
#
loop_
_entity.id
_entity.type
_entity.pdbx_description
1 polymer ?
#
loop_
_entity_poly.entity_id
_entity_poly.type
_entity_poly.pdbx_seq_one_letter_code
_entity_poly.pdbx_strand_id
1 'polypeptide(L)'
;LVGSEMCIRDRGRGLNSSYAIFQDATGHAKEKVIALGIGVGSGYLFETTFKREVYSDLTGERGTLMGAIQGIFAAQYDTLRAHGHSPSEAFNETVEELTQSLMPLVAENGMDWMYANCSTTAQRGALDWWKKFRDATKPVFEELYEEVAKGNEAQRSIDTNSKEGYRDGLN
;
A
#
# COMPACT_ATOMS: atom_id res chain seq x y z
N LEU A 1 -6.36 3.90 -13.45
CA LEU A 1 -7.24 5.09 -13.35
C LEU A 1 -8.54 4.84 -12.56
N VAL A 2 -9.02 3.60 -12.43
CA VAL A 2 -10.30 3.29 -11.74
C VAL A 2 -10.34 3.86 -10.30
N GLY A 3 -9.26 3.70 -9.54
CA GLY A 3 -9.18 4.27 -8.19
C GLY A 3 -9.22 5.80 -8.18
N SER A 4 -8.62 6.46 -9.18
CA SER A 4 -8.64 7.92 -9.31
C SER A 4 -10.05 8.43 -9.62
N GLU A 5 -10.80 7.77 -10.51
CA GLU A 5 -12.19 8.13 -10.82
C GLU A 5 -13.10 8.03 -9.60
N MET A 6 -12.96 6.97 -8.81
CA MET A 6 -13.71 6.82 -7.55
C MET A 6 -13.39 7.95 -6.57
N CYS A 7 -12.11 8.30 -6.39
CA CYS A 7 -11.71 9.40 -5.52
C CYS A 7 -12.22 10.75 -6.00
N ILE A 8 -12.19 11.02 -7.31
CA ILE A 8 -12.74 12.27 -7.87
C ILE A 8 -14.23 12.37 -7.59
N ARG A 9 -14.98 11.29 -7.82
CA ARG A 9 -16.43 11.26 -7.56
C ARG A 9 -16.77 11.48 -6.08
N ASP A 10 -16.06 10.77 -5.19
CA ASP A 10 -16.44 10.69 -3.78
C ASP A 10 -15.80 11.79 -2.93
N ARG A 11 -14.64 12.32 -3.32
CA ARG A 11 -13.83 13.28 -2.55
C ARG A 11 -13.49 14.56 -3.30
N GLY A 12 -13.91 14.69 -4.55
CA GLY A 12 -13.64 15.85 -5.41
C GLY A 12 -12.19 15.97 -5.87
N ARG A 13 -11.34 14.95 -5.64
CA ARG A 13 -9.95 14.88 -6.10
C ARG A 13 -9.51 13.45 -6.37
N GLY A 14 -8.57 13.27 -7.30
CA GLY A 14 -7.95 11.99 -7.58
C GLY A 14 -6.89 11.59 -6.54
N LEU A 15 -6.23 10.48 -6.79
CA LEU A 15 -5.07 10.01 -6.03
C LEU A 15 -3.87 10.95 -6.26
N ASN A 16 -2.90 10.88 -5.36
CA ASN A 16 -1.60 11.50 -5.58
C ASN A 16 -0.90 10.80 -6.75
N SER A 17 -0.18 11.58 -7.57
CA SER A 17 0.53 11.04 -8.72
C SER A 17 1.98 11.50 -8.73
N SER A 18 2.89 10.57 -8.97
CA SER A 18 4.27 10.88 -9.28
C SER A 18 4.41 11.30 -10.74
N TYR A 19 5.42 12.11 -11.06
CA TYR A 19 5.85 12.36 -12.43
C TYR A 19 7.37 12.26 -12.54
N ALA A 20 7.81 11.81 -13.70
CA ALA A 20 9.24 11.68 -14.00
C ALA A 20 9.52 12.17 -15.42
N ILE A 21 10.67 12.82 -15.60
CA ILE A 21 11.16 13.27 -16.90
C ILE A 21 12.41 12.48 -17.24
N PHE A 22 12.33 11.66 -18.26
CA PHE A 22 13.49 10.93 -18.75
C PHE A 22 14.35 11.78 -19.69
N GLN A 23 13.69 12.50 -20.62
CA GLN A 23 14.34 13.33 -21.60
C GLN A 23 13.45 14.55 -21.91
N ASP A 24 14.04 15.74 -21.93
CA ASP A 24 13.36 16.97 -22.30
C ASP A 24 13.87 17.49 -23.64
N ALA A 25 13.31 17.00 -24.74
CA ALA A 25 13.64 17.46 -26.08
C ALA A 25 13.09 18.86 -26.43
N THR A 26 12.15 19.37 -25.63
CA THR A 26 11.44 20.65 -25.92
C THR A 26 11.81 21.79 -24.97
N GLY A 27 12.48 21.52 -23.87
CA GLY A 27 12.70 22.46 -22.77
C GLY A 27 11.45 22.73 -21.92
N HIS A 28 10.32 22.01 -22.17
CA HIS A 28 9.02 22.22 -21.55
C HIS A 28 8.39 20.91 -21.02
N ALA A 29 9.17 19.85 -20.86
CA ALA A 29 8.62 18.56 -20.43
C ALA A 29 7.98 18.63 -19.05
N LYS A 30 8.58 19.39 -18.11
CA LYS A 30 8.05 19.54 -16.75
C LYS A 30 6.69 20.24 -16.75
N GLU A 31 6.57 21.33 -17.47
CA GLU A 31 5.30 22.08 -17.57
C GLU A 31 4.20 21.24 -18.17
N LYS A 32 4.51 20.47 -19.22
CA LYS A 32 3.57 19.60 -19.91
C LYS A 32 3.09 18.45 -19.03
N VAL A 33 4.01 17.77 -18.31
CA VAL A 33 3.62 16.65 -17.46
C VAL A 33 2.82 17.11 -16.24
N ILE A 34 3.13 18.29 -15.67
CA ILE A 34 2.33 18.88 -14.59
C ILE A 34 0.93 19.26 -15.10
N ALA A 35 0.83 19.89 -16.27
CA ALA A 35 -0.45 20.22 -16.88
C ALA A 35 -1.30 18.95 -17.15
N LEU A 36 -0.67 17.89 -17.61
CA LEU A 36 -1.32 16.58 -17.79
C LEU A 36 -1.82 16.00 -16.45
N GLY A 37 -0.98 16.03 -15.41
CA GLY A 37 -1.35 15.58 -14.07
C GLY A 37 -2.55 16.34 -13.50
N ILE A 38 -2.59 17.64 -13.68
CA ILE A 38 -3.74 18.48 -13.30
C ILE A 38 -4.97 18.10 -14.14
N GLY A 39 -4.80 17.92 -15.44
CA GLY A 39 -5.88 17.58 -16.37
C GLY A 39 -6.54 16.23 -16.08
N VAL A 40 -5.79 15.25 -15.57
CA VAL A 40 -6.35 13.95 -15.13
C VAL A 40 -6.89 13.95 -13.69
N GLY A 41 -6.84 15.09 -13.01
CA GLY A 41 -7.43 15.27 -11.69
C GLY A 41 -6.60 14.75 -10.52
N SER A 42 -5.26 14.69 -10.64
CA SER A 42 -4.40 14.27 -9.54
C SER A 42 -4.59 15.12 -8.29
N GLY A 43 -4.68 14.48 -7.13
CA GLY A 43 -4.87 15.17 -5.85
C GLY A 43 -3.62 15.93 -5.36
N TYR A 44 -2.45 15.38 -5.67
CA TYR A 44 -1.13 15.96 -5.41
C TYR A 44 -0.13 15.45 -6.43
N LEU A 45 0.77 16.30 -6.90
CA LEU A 45 1.83 15.95 -7.85
C LEU A 45 3.20 16.07 -7.20
N PHE A 46 4.04 15.07 -7.34
CA PHE A 46 5.42 15.11 -6.87
C PHE A 46 6.40 14.54 -7.88
N GLU A 47 7.60 15.12 -7.91
CA GLU A 47 8.66 14.73 -8.83
C GLU A 47 9.42 13.51 -8.31
N THR A 48 9.68 12.57 -9.20
CA THR A 48 10.50 11.38 -8.96
C THR A 48 11.38 11.07 -10.17
N THR A 49 12.03 9.92 -10.19
CA THR A 49 12.72 9.37 -11.36
C THR A 49 12.13 8.00 -11.69
N PHE A 50 12.21 7.55 -12.94
CA PHE A 50 11.74 6.22 -13.33
C PHE A 50 12.32 5.11 -12.45
N LYS A 51 13.60 5.19 -12.11
CA LYS A 51 14.24 4.22 -11.21
C LYS A 51 13.62 4.21 -9.81
N ARG A 52 13.41 5.40 -9.22
CA ARG A 52 12.82 5.50 -7.87
C ARG A 52 11.38 5.04 -7.87
N GLU A 53 10.63 5.39 -8.90
CA GLU A 53 9.25 4.97 -9.06
C GLU A 53 9.13 3.45 -9.08
N VAL A 54 9.86 2.79 -9.98
CA VAL A 54 9.85 1.32 -10.06
C VAL A 54 10.23 0.68 -8.73
N TYR A 55 11.24 1.20 -8.04
CA TYR A 55 11.68 0.62 -6.76
C TYR A 55 10.66 0.82 -5.65
N SER A 56 10.08 2.01 -5.53
CA SER A 56 9.07 2.28 -4.49
C SER A 56 7.76 1.56 -4.77
N ASP A 57 7.32 1.51 -6.03
CA ASP A 57 6.07 0.87 -6.44
C ASP A 57 6.11 -0.65 -6.20
N LEU A 58 7.12 -1.33 -6.74
CA LEU A 58 7.29 -2.77 -6.54
C LEU A 58 7.46 -3.15 -5.06
N THR A 59 8.14 -2.31 -4.28
CA THR A 59 8.27 -2.51 -2.83
C THR A 59 6.94 -2.26 -2.13
N GLY A 60 6.21 -1.22 -2.51
CA GLY A 60 4.93 -0.86 -1.92
C GLY A 60 3.86 -1.92 -2.08
N GLU A 61 3.71 -2.44 -3.30
CA GLU A 61 2.73 -3.48 -3.62
C GLU A 61 2.99 -4.79 -2.86
N ARG A 62 4.23 -5.25 -2.83
CA ARG A 62 4.65 -6.46 -2.13
C ARG A 62 4.72 -6.27 -0.63
N GLY A 63 4.99 -5.05 -0.20
CA GLY A 63 5.02 -4.63 1.18
C GLY A 63 3.61 -4.28 1.71
N THR A 64 3.51 -3.10 2.32
CA THR A 64 2.33 -2.69 3.11
C THR A 64 1.02 -2.68 2.32
N LEU A 65 1.05 -2.35 1.01
CA LEU A 65 -0.19 -2.17 0.25
C LEU A 65 -0.96 -3.47 0.02
N MET A 66 -0.27 -4.59 -0.18
CA MET A 66 -0.89 -5.89 -0.46
C MET A 66 -0.24 -7.04 0.30
N GLY A 67 1.05 -7.33 0.04
CA GLY A 67 1.70 -8.53 0.54
C GLY A 67 1.83 -8.59 2.06
N ALA A 68 2.38 -7.55 2.67
CA ALA A 68 2.57 -7.51 4.12
C ALA A 68 1.25 -7.42 4.88
N ILE A 69 0.27 -6.62 4.40
CA ILE A 69 -1.04 -6.52 5.06
C ILE A 69 -1.78 -7.86 5.03
N GLN A 70 -1.73 -8.59 3.91
CA GLN A 70 -2.30 -9.93 3.81
C GLN A 70 -1.61 -10.90 4.77
N GLY A 71 -0.28 -10.86 4.87
CA GLY A 71 0.49 -11.68 5.79
C GLY A 71 0.17 -11.41 7.26
N ILE A 72 0.01 -10.14 7.64
CA ILE A 72 -0.39 -9.74 8.99
C ILE A 72 -1.81 -10.23 9.30
N PHE A 73 -2.75 -10.07 8.37
CA PHE A 73 -4.12 -10.60 8.55
C PHE A 73 -4.13 -12.10 8.76
N ALA A 74 -3.42 -12.85 7.93
CA ALA A 74 -3.33 -14.29 8.06
C ALA A 74 -2.73 -14.71 9.42
N ALA A 75 -1.60 -14.10 9.81
CA ALA A 75 -0.93 -14.43 11.06
C ALA A 75 -1.82 -14.16 12.30
N GLN A 76 -2.52 -13.05 12.35
CA GLN A 76 -3.42 -12.73 13.45
C GLN A 76 -4.65 -13.62 13.45
N TYR A 77 -5.28 -13.82 12.29
CA TYR A 77 -6.44 -14.70 12.14
C TYR A 77 -6.13 -16.12 12.60
N ASP A 78 -5.06 -16.70 12.10
CA ASP A 78 -4.65 -18.07 12.46
C ASP A 78 -4.33 -18.20 13.96
N THR A 79 -3.69 -17.18 14.54
CA THR A 79 -3.41 -17.14 15.98
C THR A 79 -4.70 -17.14 16.80
N LEU A 80 -5.67 -16.31 16.47
CA LEU A 80 -6.96 -16.27 17.17
C LEU A 80 -7.71 -17.61 17.02
N ARG A 81 -7.72 -18.16 15.80
CA ARG A 81 -8.33 -19.49 15.55
C ARG A 81 -7.67 -20.60 16.36
N ALA A 82 -6.36 -20.60 16.45
CA ALA A 82 -5.61 -21.60 17.23
C ALA A 82 -5.91 -21.49 18.75
N HIS A 83 -6.30 -20.32 19.23
CA HIS A 83 -6.71 -20.09 20.63
C HIS A 83 -8.21 -20.24 20.88
N GLY A 84 -8.97 -20.76 19.91
CA GLY A 84 -10.37 -21.16 20.08
C GLY A 84 -11.40 -20.08 19.73
N HIS A 85 -10.99 -18.91 19.23
CA HIS A 85 -11.94 -17.93 18.73
C HIS A 85 -12.69 -18.45 17.50
N SER A 86 -13.97 -18.09 17.38
CA SER A 86 -14.76 -18.44 16.19
C SER A 86 -14.22 -17.76 14.92
N PRO A 87 -14.55 -18.25 13.72
CA PRO A 87 -14.17 -17.58 12.48
C PRO A 87 -14.64 -16.13 12.42
N SER A 88 -15.85 -15.84 12.90
CA SER A 88 -16.41 -14.50 12.89
C SER A 88 -15.67 -13.55 13.84
N GLU A 89 -15.33 -14.01 15.06
CA GLU A 89 -14.52 -13.20 15.99
C GLU A 89 -13.14 -12.91 15.40
N ALA A 90 -12.45 -13.94 14.90
CA ALA A 90 -11.13 -13.79 14.32
C ALA A 90 -11.13 -12.84 13.10
N PHE A 91 -12.15 -12.93 12.23
CA PHE A 91 -12.30 -12.05 11.09
C PHE A 91 -12.59 -10.60 11.50
N ASN A 92 -13.51 -10.40 12.45
CA ASN A 92 -13.87 -9.07 12.95
C ASN A 92 -12.64 -8.33 13.49
N GLU A 93 -11.90 -8.97 14.39
CA GLU A 93 -10.72 -8.38 15.06
C GLU A 93 -9.49 -8.25 14.14
N THR A 94 -9.51 -8.87 12.96
CA THR A 94 -8.37 -8.86 12.06
C THR A 94 -8.62 -7.97 10.85
N VAL A 95 -9.79 -8.08 10.22
CA VAL A 95 -10.08 -7.47 8.92
C VAL A 95 -11.16 -6.40 9.02
N GLU A 96 -12.32 -6.76 9.59
CA GLU A 96 -13.53 -5.94 9.49
C GLU A 96 -13.36 -4.58 10.17
N GLU A 97 -12.98 -4.55 11.44
CA GLU A 97 -12.81 -3.28 12.16
C GLU A 97 -11.71 -2.41 11.56
N LEU A 98 -10.62 -3.02 11.10
CA LEU A 98 -9.56 -2.25 10.45
C LEU A 98 -10.06 -1.58 9.17
N THR A 99 -10.70 -2.33 8.28
CA THR A 99 -11.04 -1.85 6.94
C THR A 99 -12.30 -0.98 6.92
N GLN A 100 -13.27 -1.27 7.76
CA GLN A 100 -14.56 -0.55 7.77
C GLN A 100 -14.59 0.62 8.75
N SER A 101 -13.72 0.65 9.75
CA SER A 101 -13.70 1.68 10.78
C SER A 101 -12.38 2.44 10.83
N LEU A 102 -11.27 1.78 11.19
CA LEU A 102 -10.02 2.46 11.51
C LEU A 102 -9.32 3.07 10.29
N MET A 103 -9.25 2.35 9.17
CA MET A 103 -8.59 2.85 7.95
C MET A 103 -9.28 4.08 7.34
N PRO A 104 -10.62 4.17 7.28
CA PRO A 104 -11.31 5.41 6.91
C PRO A 104 -10.93 6.59 7.80
N LEU A 105 -10.86 6.41 9.13
CA LEU A 105 -10.46 7.46 10.06
C LEU A 105 -9.01 7.92 9.82
N VAL A 106 -8.10 6.98 9.60
CA VAL A 106 -6.70 7.29 9.26
C VAL A 106 -6.61 8.05 7.93
N ALA A 107 -7.40 7.65 6.95
CA ALA A 107 -7.41 8.29 5.63
C ALA A 107 -7.91 9.75 5.69
N GLU A 108 -8.84 10.04 6.57
CA GLU A 108 -9.42 11.38 6.71
C GLU A 108 -8.61 12.30 7.62
N ASN A 109 -8.13 11.78 8.75
CA ASN A 109 -7.61 12.59 9.84
C ASN A 109 -6.16 12.26 10.23
N GLY A 110 -5.60 11.16 9.73
CA GLY A 110 -4.27 10.68 10.08
C GLY A 110 -4.23 9.73 11.27
N MET A 111 -3.09 9.08 11.44
CA MET A 111 -2.87 8.05 12.46
C MET A 111 -2.97 8.62 13.88
N ASP A 112 -2.40 9.78 14.14
CA ASP A 112 -2.40 10.39 15.48
C ASP A 112 -3.82 10.71 15.93
N TRP A 113 -4.66 11.20 15.02
CA TRP A 113 -6.06 11.49 15.31
C TRP A 113 -6.83 10.19 15.63
N MET A 114 -6.63 9.14 14.85
CA MET A 114 -7.25 7.84 15.12
C MET A 114 -6.87 7.34 16.51
N TYR A 115 -5.59 7.37 16.88
CA TYR A 115 -5.14 7.00 18.22
C TYR A 115 -5.83 7.83 19.30
N ALA A 116 -5.88 9.15 19.14
CA ALA A 116 -6.48 10.06 20.13
C ALA A 116 -7.98 9.82 20.37
N ASN A 117 -8.67 9.22 19.39
CA ASN A 117 -10.11 8.93 19.44
C ASN A 117 -10.45 7.47 19.77
N CYS A 118 -9.45 6.62 19.96
CA CYS A 118 -9.65 5.27 20.46
C CYS A 118 -9.68 5.23 22.00
N SER A 119 -10.13 4.11 22.57
CA SER A 119 -10.08 3.91 24.03
C SER A 119 -8.64 3.95 24.56
N THR A 120 -8.47 4.37 25.79
CA THR A 120 -7.14 4.42 26.43
C THR A 120 -6.47 3.05 26.50
N THR A 121 -7.26 1.99 26.60
CA THR A 121 -6.77 0.60 26.58
C THR A 121 -6.21 0.24 25.22
N ALA A 122 -6.93 0.57 24.13
CA ALA A 122 -6.48 0.33 22.76
C ALA A 122 -5.21 1.15 22.45
N GLN A 123 -5.20 2.44 22.81
CA GLN A 123 -4.02 3.30 22.65
C GLN A 123 -2.80 2.70 23.33
N ARG A 124 -2.92 2.31 24.59
CA ARG A 124 -1.80 1.77 25.38
C ARG A 124 -1.29 0.47 24.75
N GLY A 125 -2.17 -0.45 24.47
CA GLY A 125 -1.81 -1.74 23.85
C GLY A 125 -1.08 -1.55 22.52
N ALA A 126 -1.62 -0.72 21.63
CA ALA A 126 -1.01 -0.46 20.33
C ALA A 126 0.36 0.20 20.45
N LEU A 127 0.53 1.19 21.36
CA LEU A 127 1.81 1.85 21.60
C LEU A 127 2.88 0.91 22.18
N ASP A 128 2.48 -0.11 22.91
CA ASP A 128 3.42 -1.09 23.46
C ASP A 128 3.86 -2.13 22.40
N TRP A 129 2.97 -2.48 21.46
CA TRP A 129 3.21 -3.59 20.53
C TRP A 129 3.72 -3.17 19.16
N TRP A 130 3.42 -1.98 18.65
CA TRP A 130 3.83 -1.57 17.29
C TRP A 130 5.33 -1.68 17.04
N LYS A 131 6.16 -1.42 18.08
CA LYS A 131 7.62 -1.52 17.96
C LYS A 131 8.07 -2.95 17.68
N LYS A 132 7.44 -3.93 18.32
CA LYS A 132 7.73 -5.35 18.09
C LYS A 132 7.37 -5.77 16.67
N PHE A 133 6.22 -5.31 16.16
CA PHE A 133 5.84 -5.56 14.76
C PHE A 133 6.81 -4.90 13.79
N ARG A 134 7.17 -3.64 14.02
CA ARG A 134 8.17 -2.94 13.22
C ARG A 134 9.50 -3.71 13.17
N ASP A 135 10.01 -4.11 14.33
CA ASP A 135 11.30 -4.76 14.43
C ASP A 135 11.29 -6.17 13.80
N ALA A 136 10.17 -6.88 13.87
CA ALA A 136 9.99 -8.17 13.21
C ALA A 136 9.86 -8.05 11.69
N THR A 137 9.22 -7.00 11.18
CA THR A 137 8.97 -6.83 9.75
C THR A 137 10.09 -6.09 9.01
N LYS A 138 10.85 -5.22 9.69
CA LYS A 138 11.90 -4.41 9.06
C LYS A 138 12.92 -5.23 8.26
N PRO A 139 13.48 -6.35 8.75
CA PRO A 139 14.41 -7.17 7.97
C PRO A 139 13.78 -7.71 6.67
N VAL A 140 12.49 -8.07 6.70
CA VAL A 140 11.77 -8.55 5.53
C VAL A 140 11.59 -7.44 4.49
N PHE A 141 11.31 -6.21 4.94
CA PHE A 141 11.25 -5.05 4.04
C PHE A 141 12.61 -4.71 3.42
N GLU A 142 13.70 -4.85 4.16
CA GLU A 142 15.05 -4.65 3.65
C GLU A 142 15.40 -5.70 2.58
N GLU A 143 15.13 -6.98 2.85
CA GLU A 143 15.28 -8.07 1.88
C GLU A 143 14.47 -7.83 0.61
N LEU A 144 13.18 -7.48 0.75
CA LEU A 144 12.31 -7.16 -0.37
C LEU A 144 12.88 -6.01 -1.22
N TYR A 145 13.32 -4.93 -0.59
CA TYR A 145 13.87 -3.80 -1.31
C TYR A 145 15.14 -4.17 -2.08
N GLU A 146 16.01 -5.01 -1.50
CA GLU A 146 17.21 -5.51 -2.19
C GLU A 146 16.85 -6.37 -3.41
N GLU A 147 15.87 -7.26 -3.31
CA GLU A 147 15.40 -8.07 -4.43
C GLU A 147 14.78 -7.23 -5.56
N VAL A 148 14.04 -6.19 -5.19
CA VAL A 148 13.54 -5.19 -6.15
C VAL A 148 14.70 -4.44 -6.82
N ALA A 149 15.68 -3.99 -6.04
CA ALA A 149 16.82 -3.23 -6.55
C ALA A 149 17.75 -4.06 -7.47
N LYS A 150 17.83 -5.37 -7.25
CA LYS A 150 18.53 -6.33 -8.14
C LYS A 150 17.76 -6.61 -9.42
N GLY A 151 16.49 -6.24 -9.52
CA GLY A 151 15.61 -6.52 -10.65
C GLY A 151 14.94 -7.90 -10.60
N ASN A 152 15.20 -8.69 -9.56
CA ASN A 152 14.67 -10.06 -9.43
C ASN A 152 13.13 -10.08 -9.40
N GLU A 153 12.52 -9.13 -8.74
CA GLU A 153 11.06 -9.04 -8.63
C GLU A 153 10.39 -8.67 -9.97
N ALA A 154 10.99 -7.75 -10.73
CA ALA A 154 10.51 -7.43 -12.07
C ALA A 154 10.67 -8.64 -13.02
N GLN A 155 11.82 -9.31 -12.98
CA GLN A 155 12.08 -10.49 -13.81
C GLN A 155 11.11 -11.63 -13.49
N ARG A 156 10.86 -11.90 -12.19
CA ARG A 156 9.88 -12.91 -11.76
C ARG A 156 8.48 -12.64 -12.33
N SER A 157 8.05 -11.37 -12.32
CA SER A 157 6.76 -10.98 -12.88
C SER A 157 6.70 -11.24 -14.40
N ILE A 158 7.75 -10.87 -15.12
CA ILE A 158 7.85 -11.11 -16.56
C ILE A 158 7.79 -12.63 -16.87
N ASP A 159 8.62 -13.41 -16.18
CA ASP A 159 8.72 -14.85 -16.40
C ASP A 159 7.41 -15.59 -16.07
N THR A 160 6.69 -15.12 -15.06
CA THR A 160 5.41 -15.71 -14.67
C THR A 160 4.30 -15.33 -15.64
N ASN A 161 4.19 -14.05 -15.98
CA ASN A 161 3.11 -13.54 -16.81
C ASN A 161 3.26 -13.92 -18.29
N SER A 162 4.47 -14.32 -18.71
CA SER A 162 4.74 -14.81 -20.09
C SER A 162 4.35 -16.27 -20.31
N LYS A 163 3.96 -17.00 -19.24
CA LYS A 163 3.53 -18.40 -19.38
C LYS A 163 2.14 -18.48 -19.97
N GLU A 164 1.95 -19.43 -20.90
CA GLU A 164 0.63 -19.75 -21.43
C GLU A 164 -0.30 -20.20 -20.30
N GLY A 165 -1.53 -19.70 -20.30
CA GLY A 165 -2.52 -20.03 -19.26
C GLY A 165 -2.28 -19.35 -17.88
N TYR A 166 -1.37 -18.36 -17.82
CA TYR A 166 -1.08 -17.63 -16.56
C TYR A 166 -2.35 -17.16 -15.82
N ARG A 167 -3.34 -16.63 -16.54
CA ARG A 167 -4.58 -16.13 -15.94
C ARG A 167 -5.50 -17.23 -15.41
N ASP A 168 -5.40 -18.43 -15.93
CA ASP A 168 -6.26 -19.57 -15.55
C ASP A 168 -5.91 -20.09 -14.14
N GLY A 169 -4.70 -19.80 -13.65
CA GLY A 169 -4.22 -20.16 -12.32
C GLY A 169 -4.49 -19.11 -11.23
N LEU A 170 -5.14 -17.99 -11.57
CA LEU A 170 -5.46 -16.92 -10.62
C LEU A 170 -6.88 -17.02 -10.03
N ASN A 171 -7.68 -18.00 -10.41
CA ASN A 171 -9.06 -18.24 -9.96
C ASN A 171 -9.13 -19.34 -8.91
#